data_f9b429619f67401ae24328d62b29281e
#
_entry.id   f9b429619f67401ae24328d62b29281e
#
_cell.length_a   1.000
_cell.length_b   1.000
_cell.length_c   1.000
_cell.angle_alpha   90.00
_cell.angle_beta   90.00
_cell.angle_gamma   90.00
#
_symmetry.space_group_name_H-M   'P 1'
#
loop_
_entity.id
_entity.type
_entity.pdbx_description
1 polymer ?
#
loop_
_entity_poly.entity_id
_entity_poly.type
_entity_poly.pdbx_seq_one_letter_code
_entity_poly.pdbx_strand_id
1 'polypeptide(L)'
;VAKKRIDLKSMLEEAAAVVDGGGRDELSIGRVAEGLGVQPSALYNHIDGIDGLVRDLAVHSTDNLATFLLDAVVARSGTDAVRALAIAYRRFAGEHPGQYGATMLPPPERGDSLGEAHDRIVDVFVRVLASVGYEGDEAVHVARLVRSAIHGFVSLEAIGAMTSDVDRETSFTYLIDFLASSLKV
;
A
#
# COMPACT_ATOMS: atom_id res chain seq x y z
N VAL A 1 -8.47 35.76 8.46
CA VAL A 1 -8.43 34.37 8.02
C VAL A 1 -7.08 33.83 8.41
N ALA A 2 -7.01 32.87 9.35
CA ALA A 2 -5.75 32.25 9.76
C ALA A 2 -5.15 31.55 8.54
N LYS A 3 -3.90 31.90 8.19
CA LYS A 3 -3.15 31.30 7.09
C LYS A 3 -2.93 29.81 7.47
N LYS A 4 -3.63 28.89 6.81
CA LYS A 4 -3.47 27.44 7.05
C LYS A 4 -1.99 27.11 6.85
N ARG A 5 -1.33 26.65 7.92
CA ARG A 5 0.09 26.28 7.85
C ARG A 5 0.15 24.99 7.04
N ILE A 6 0.75 25.06 5.86
CA ILE A 6 0.99 23.90 5.02
C ILE A 6 2.21 23.18 5.62
N ASP A 7 2.11 21.90 5.79
CA ASP A 7 3.22 21.02 6.08
C ASP A 7 3.27 19.87 5.07
N LEU A 8 4.36 19.14 5.03
CA LEU A 8 4.55 18.03 4.09
C LEU A 8 3.44 16.98 4.26
N LYS A 9 3.01 16.71 5.49
CA LYS A 9 1.98 15.72 5.77
C LYS A 9 0.64 16.09 5.11
N SER A 10 0.14 17.31 5.33
CA SER A 10 -1.13 17.76 4.72
C SER A 10 -1.06 17.78 3.20
N MET A 11 0.11 18.04 2.64
CA MET A 11 0.31 18.03 1.19
C MET A 11 0.28 16.61 0.63
N LEU A 12 0.88 15.64 1.33
CA LEU A 12 0.87 14.22 0.92
C LEU A 12 -0.52 13.60 1.09
N GLU A 13 -1.26 13.98 2.13
CA GLU A 13 -2.66 13.58 2.30
C GLU A 13 -3.54 14.08 1.14
N GLU A 14 -3.35 15.32 0.70
CA GLU A 14 -4.06 15.86 -0.47
C GLU A 14 -3.62 15.19 -1.77
N ALA A 15 -2.31 14.97 -1.95
CA ALA A 15 -1.80 14.24 -3.12
C ALA A 15 -2.35 12.81 -3.19
N ALA A 16 -2.46 12.13 -2.06
CA ALA A 16 -3.09 10.81 -1.94
C ALA A 16 -4.57 10.85 -2.35
N ALA A 17 -5.33 11.86 -1.89
CA ALA A 17 -6.73 12.04 -2.28
C ALA A 17 -6.87 12.30 -3.80
N VAL A 18 -5.97 13.09 -4.39
CA VAL A 18 -5.97 13.34 -5.85
C VAL A 18 -5.76 12.05 -6.62
N VAL A 19 -4.77 11.23 -6.26
CA VAL A 19 -4.50 9.98 -7.00
C VAL A 19 -5.56 8.92 -6.76
N ASP A 20 -6.17 8.85 -5.57
CA ASP A 20 -7.25 7.91 -5.29
C ASP A 20 -8.53 8.27 -6.06
N GLY A 21 -8.79 9.58 -6.28
CA GLY A 21 -9.96 10.05 -7.01
C GLY A 21 -9.83 10.01 -8.53
N GLY A 22 -8.64 10.22 -9.10
CA GLY A 22 -8.44 10.40 -10.54
C GLY A 22 -7.27 9.64 -11.14
N GLY A 23 -6.54 8.87 -10.33
CA GLY A 23 -5.34 8.18 -10.78
C GLY A 23 -4.10 9.07 -10.83
N ARG A 24 -2.97 8.46 -11.17
CA ARG A 24 -1.66 9.14 -11.18
C ARG A 24 -1.59 10.31 -12.18
N ASP A 25 -2.29 10.22 -13.28
CA ASP A 25 -2.24 11.24 -14.35
C ASP A 25 -2.87 12.57 -13.91
N GLU A 26 -3.74 12.56 -12.91
CA GLU A 26 -4.31 13.76 -12.29
C GLU A 26 -3.35 14.44 -11.29
N LEU A 27 -2.27 13.77 -10.89
CA LEU A 27 -1.33 14.32 -9.91
C LEU A 27 -0.51 15.46 -10.53
N SER A 28 -0.73 16.64 -9.99
CA SER A 28 0.08 17.82 -10.33
C SER A 28 0.18 18.74 -9.12
N ILE A 29 1.24 19.56 -9.09
CA ILE A 29 1.44 20.57 -8.04
C ILE A 29 0.25 21.53 -7.99
N GLY A 30 -0.33 21.87 -9.15
CA GLY A 30 -1.51 22.72 -9.27
C GLY A 30 -2.74 22.13 -8.61
N ARG A 31 -3.03 20.86 -8.88
CA ARG A 31 -4.18 20.13 -8.27
C ARG A 31 -4.06 20.04 -6.76
N VAL A 32 -2.87 19.68 -6.26
CA VAL A 32 -2.63 19.61 -4.82
C VAL A 32 -2.74 21.01 -4.17
N ALA A 33 -2.22 22.04 -4.80
CA ALA A 33 -2.37 23.41 -4.31
C ALA A 33 -3.82 23.88 -4.28
N GLU A 34 -4.61 23.54 -5.30
CA GLU A 34 -6.05 23.82 -5.39
C GLU A 34 -6.81 23.14 -4.23
N GLY A 35 -6.60 21.85 -3.99
CA GLY A 35 -7.24 21.10 -2.89
C GLY A 35 -6.88 21.67 -1.51
N LEU A 36 -5.64 22.14 -1.34
CA LEU A 36 -5.20 22.79 -0.11
C LEU A 36 -5.69 24.26 0.02
N GLY A 37 -6.20 24.86 -1.06
CA GLY A 37 -6.65 26.26 -1.08
C GLY A 37 -5.48 27.26 -1.04
N VAL A 38 -4.36 26.94 -1.68
CA VAL A 38 -3.13 27.77 -1.68
C VAL A 38 -2.59 27.98 -3.09
N GLN A 39 -1.62 28.89 -3.22
CA GLN A 39 -0.92 29.07 -4.49
C GLN A 39 0.12 27.95 -4.70
N PRO A 40 0.32 27.44 -5.92
CA PRO A 40 1.32 26.42 -6.22
C PRO A 40 2.73 26.75 -5.73
N SER A 41 3.11 28.04 -5.75
CA SER A 41 4.40 28.52 -5.26
C SER A 41 4.67 28.21 -3.78
N ALA A 42 3.61 28.03 -2.98
CA ALA A 42 3.75 27.71 -1.57
C ALA A 42 4.25 26.25 -1.35
N LEU A 43 3.99 25.36 -2.30
CA LEU A 43 4.37 23.94 -2.18
C LEU A 43 5.85 23.69 -2.48
N TYR A 44 6.48 24.51 -3.32
CA TYR A 44 7.90 24.37 -3.68
C TYR A 44 8.88 24.53 -2.50
N ASN A 45 8.40 25.06 -1.35
CA ASN A 45 9.20 25.09 -0.13
C ASN A 45 9.27 23.74 0.58
N HIS A 46 8.48 22.77 0.16
CA HIS A 46 8.32 21.45 0.82
C HIS A 46 8.69 20.28 -0.09
N ILE A 47 8.71 20.49 -1.40
CA ILE A 47 8.95 19.44 -2.41
C ILE A 47 9.95 19.89 -3.46
N ASP A 48 10.69 18.93 -4.01
CA ASP A 48 11.59 19.15 -5.15
C ASP A 48 10.85 18.82 -6.47
N GLY A 49 9.93 19.72 -6.83
CA GLY A 49 9.14 19.58 -8.05
C GLY A 49 8.15 18.42 -8.03
N ILE A 50 7.67 18.06 -9.23
CA ILE A 50 6.69 16.95 -9.37
C ILE A 50 7.31 15.58 -9.08
N ASP A 51 8.57 15.38 -9.44
CA ASP A 51 9.25 14.12 -9.21
C ASP A 51 9.49 13.88 -7.70
N GLY A 52 9.84 14.94 -6.96
CA GLY A 52 9.89 14.91 -5.50
C GLY A 52 8.54 14.57 -4.88
N LEU A 53 7.46 15.23 -5.34
CA LEU A 53 6.09 14.94 -4.87
C LEU A 53 5.70 13.49 -5.13
N VAL A 54 5.98 12.96 -6.32
CA VAL A 54 5.70 11.54 -6.67
C VAL A 54 6.44 10.59 -5.75
N ARG A 55 7.71 10.89 -5.47
CA ARG A 55 8.55 10.07 -4.58
C ARG A 55 8.04 10.10 -3.14
N ASP A 56 7.77 11.29 -2.60
CA ASP A 56 7.27 11.46 -1.24
C ASP A 56 5.88 10.83 -1.08
N LEU A 57 5.03 10.93 -2.09
CA LEU A 57 3.74 10.24 -2.13
C LEU A 57 3.92 8.72 -2.11
N ALA A 58 4.90 8.17 -2.83
CA ALA A 58 5.17 6.74 -2.82
C ALA A 58 5.60 6.25 -1.42
N VAL A 59 6.47 7.00 -0.73
CA VAL A 59 6.84 6.72 0.67
C VAL A 59 5.60 6.76 1.57
N HIS A 60 4.84 7.86 1.51
CA HIS A 60 3.62 8.05 2.30
C HIS A 60 2.59 6.94 2.08
N SER A 61 2.33 6.57 0.82
CA SER A 61 1.38 5.52 0.45
C SER A 61 1.83 4.14 0.91
N THR A 62 3.14 3.88 0.85
CA THR A 62 3.73 2.62 1.31
C THR A 62 3.63 2.51 2.84
N ASP A 63 3.85 3.60 3.57
CA ASP A 63 3.66 3.66 5.02
C ASP A 63 2.19 3.50 5.44
N ASN A 64 1.27 4.11 4.68
CA ASN A 64 -0.15 3.94 4.89
C ASN A 64 -0.57 2.48 4.70
N LEU A 65 -0.10 1.81 3.65
CA LEU A 65 -0.35 0.38 3.45
C LEU A 65 0.22 -0.44 4.61
N ALA A 66 1.47 -0.21 5.02
CA ALA A 66 2.08 -0.95 6.13
C ALA A 66 1.28 -0.78 7.44
N THR A 67 0.85 0.44 7.75
CA THR A 67 0.02 0.75 8.92
C THR A 67 -1.34 0.06 8.83
N PHE A 68 -2.00 0.14 7.67
CA PHE A 68 -3.30 -0.49 7.44
C PHE A 68 -3.26 -2.02 7.61
N LEU A 69 -2.18 -2.64 7.14
CA LEU A 69 -1.95 -4.07 7.31
C LEU A 69 -1.67 -4.43 8.77
N LEU A 70 -0.83 -3.64 9.44
CA LEU A 70 -0.50 -3.85 10.85
C LEU A 70 -1.73 -3.78 11.75
N ASP A 71 -2.58 -2.77 11.55
CA ASP A 71 -3.82 -2.59 12.31
C ASP A 71 -4.78 -3.78 12.12
N ALA A 72 -4.84 -4.33 10.91
CA ALA A 72 -5.70 -5.48 10.63
C ALA A 72 -5.27 -6.77 11.33
N VAL A 73 -3.98 -6.91 11.66
CA VAL A 73 -3.44 -8.12 12.29
C VAL A 73 -3.20 -7.97 13.79
N VAL A 74 -3.46 -6.78 14.36
CA VAL A 74 -3.37 -6.57 15.82
C VAL A 74 -4.27 -7.56 16.56
N ALA A 75 -3.72 -8.17 17.61
CA ALA A 75 -4.37 -9.20 18.44
C ALA A 75 -4.83 -10.46 17.67
N ARG A 76 -4.28 -10.73 16.48
CA ARG A 76 -4.49 -11.95 15.71
C ARG A 76 -3.20 -12.76 15.61
N SER A 77 -3.34 -14.06 15.45
CA SER A 77 -2.21 -14.98 15.26
C SER A 77 -2.61 -16.15 14.38
N GLY A 78 -1.61 -16.94 13.97
CA GLY A 78 -1.88 -18.13 13.17
C GLY A 78 -2.54 -17.83 11.84
N THR A 79 -3.35 -18.74 11.36
CA THR A 79 -4.08 -18.61 10.08
C THR A 79 -5.06 -17.46 10.05
N ASP A 80 -5.60 -17.04 11.20
CA ASP A 80 -6.49 -15.87 11.30
C ASP A 80 -5.76 -14.58 10.96
N ALA A 81 -4.50 -14.43 11.40
CA ALA A 81 -3.69 -13.27 11.05
C ALA A 81 -3.36 -13.25 9.55
N VAL A 82 -3.07 -14.42 8.94
CA VAL A 82 -2.83 -14.53 7.49
C VAL A 82 -4.07 -14.13 6.69
N ARG A 83 -5.25 -14.59 7.09
CA ARG A 83 -6.53 -14.21 6.45
C ARG A 83 -6.79 -12.72 6.57
N ALA A 84 -6.65 -12.16 7.77
CA ALA A 84 -6.85 -10.73 8.01
C ALA A 84 -5.90 -9.86 7.19
N LEU A 85 -4.62 -10.28 7.08
CA LEU A 85 -3.61 -9.63 6.26
C LEU A 85 -4.02 -9.58 4.77
N ALA A 86 -4.44 -10.73 4.22
CA ALA A 86 -4.85 -10.81 2.82
C ALA A 86 -6.09 -9.96 2.51
N ILE A 87 -7.09 -10.00 3.40
CA ILE A 87 -8.31 -9.19 3.28
C ILE A 87 -7.98 -7.70 3.36
N ALA A 88 -7.13 -7.30 4.31
CA ALA A 88 -6.71 -5.91 4.45
C ALA A 88 -5.94 -5.41 3.24
N TYR A 89 -5.05 -6.23 2.68
CA TYR A 89 -4.28 -5.89 1.48
C TYR A 89 -5.20 -5.57 0.29
N ARG A 90 -6.17 -6.46 0.01
CA ARG A 90 -7.15 -6.26 -1.07
C ARG A 90 -8.03 -5.05 -0.79
N ARG A 91 -8.47 -4.88 0.46
CA ARG A 91 -9.31 -3.75 0.86
C ARG A 91 -8.59 -2.41 0.66
N PHE A 92 -7.31 -2.30 1.06
CA PHE A 92 -6.53 -1.09 0.81
C PHE A 92 -6.43 -0.76 -0.67
N ALA A 93 -6.15 -1.75 -1.51
CA ALA A 93 -6.06 -1.54 -2.95
C ALA A 93 -7.39 -1.08 -3.57
N GLY A 94 -8.53 -1.55 -3.06
CA GLY A 94 -9.85 -1.14 -3.52
C GLY A 94 -10.29 0.23 -3.00
N GLU A 95 -9.98 0.55 -1.75
CA GLU A 95 -10.33 1.83 -1.12
C GLU A 95 -9.38 2.96 -1.53
N HIS A 96 -8.11 2.63 -1.84
CA HIS A 96 -7.02 3.57 -2.15
C HIS A 96 -6.26 3.17 -3.43
N PRO A 97 -6.93 3.10 -4.60
CA PRO A 97 -6.32 2.56 -5.82
C PRO A 97 -5.12 3.38 -6.31
N GLY A 98 -5.16 4.69 -6.15
CA GLY A 98 -4.05 5.58 -6.52
C GLY A 98 -2.85 5.44 -5.60
N GLN A 99 -3.08 5.39 -4.29
CA GLN A 99 -2.03 5.11 -3.31
C GLN A 99 -1.45 3.71 -3.52
N TYR A 100 -2.30 2.69 -3.74
CA TYR A 100 -1.83 1.35 -4.04
C TYR A 100 -0.92 1.33 -5.26
N GLY A 101 -1.29 2.04 -6.34
CA GLY A 101 -0.43 2.23 -7.51
C GLY A 101 0.91 2.89 -7.18
N ALA A 102 0.91 3.89 -6.29
CA ALA A 102 2.13 4.57 -5.86
C ALA A 102 3.09 3.64 -5.08
N THR A 103 2.57 2.64 -4.34
CA THR A 103 3.41 1.64 -3.64
C THR A 103 4.20 0.73 -4.58
N MET A 104 3.90 0.74 -5.89
CA MET A 104 4.61 -0.07 -6.89
C MET A 104 5.85 0.64 -7.46
N LEU A 105 6.10 1.89 -7.06
CA LEU A 105 7.31 2.59 -7.47
C LEU A 105 8.54 1.87 -6.86
N PRO A 106 9.52 1.47 -7.70
CA PRO A 106 10.71 0.83 -7.16
C PRO A 106 11.59 1.83 -6.40
N PRO A 107 12.21 1.46 -5.28
CA PRO A 107 13.19 2.31 -4.62
C PRO A 107 14.41 2.47 -5.53
N PRO A 108 14.97 3.70 -5.66
CA PRO A 108 16.11 3.95 -6.54
C PRO A 108 17.39 3.29 -6.01
N GLU A 109 17.57 3.25 -4.70
CA GLU A 109 18.72 2.64 -4.03
C GLU A 109 18.28 1.90 -2.76
N ARG A 110 19.13 0.95 -2.34
CA ARG A 110 18.88 0.24 -1.08
C ARG A 110 19.16 1.18 0.11
N GLY A 111 18.20 1.26 1.05
CA GLY A 111 18.33 2.08 2.26
C GLY A 111 17.87 3.52 2.08
N ASP A 112 17.21 3.86 0.96
CA ASP A 112 16.50 5.12 0.87
C ASP A 112 15.12 5.03 1.58
N SER A 113 14.46 6.16 1.78
CA SER A 113 13.18 6.26 2.51
C SER A 113 12.08 5.37 1.93
N LEU A 114 12.05 5.18 0.60
CA LEU A 114 11.08 4.30 -0.05
C LEU A 114 11.44 2.83 0.17
N GLY A 115 12.73 2.48 0.15
CA GLY A 115 13.22 1.15 0.51
C GLY A 115 12.85 0.79 1.94
N GLU A 116 13.07 1.69 2.89
CA GLU A 116 12.67 1.52 4.29
C GLU A 116 11.16 1.37 4.46
N ALA A 117 10.35 2.11 3.69
CA ALA A 117 8.90 1.96 3.69
C ALA A 117 8.46 0.58 3.18
N HIS A 118 9.10 0.06 2.13
CA HIS A 118 8.86 -1.31 1.64
C HIS A 118 9.27 -2.37 2.68
N ASP A 119 10.38 -2.18 3.39
CA ASP A 119 10.82 -3.09 4.44
C ASP A 119 9.79 -3.17 5.57
N ARG A 120 9.13 -2.05 5.92
CA ARG A 120 8.01 -2.05 6.90
C ARG A 120 6.85 -2.95 6.48
N ILE A 121 6.49 -2.97 5.18
CA ILE A 121 5.48 -3.92 4.69
C ILE A 121 5.96 -5.36 4.87
N VAL A 122 7.21 -5.66 4.49
CA VAL A 122 7.79 -7.00 4.65
C VAL A 122 7.78 -7.43 6.11
N ASP A 123 8.11 -6.52 7.04
CA ASP A 123 8.09 -6.79 8.47
C ASP A 123 6.71 -7.20 8.99
N VAL A 124 5.62 -6.59 8.48
CA VAL A 124 4.26 -7.01 8.86
C VAL A 124 4.00 -8.46 8.43
N PHE A 125 4.37 -8.81 7.19
CA PHE A 125 4.23 -10.20 6.70
C PHE A 125 5.08 -11.18 7.53
N VAL A 126 6.33 -10.84 7.79
CA VAL A 126 7.25 -11.69 8.58
C VAL A 126 6.71 -11.92 10.00
N ARG A 127 6.20 -10.88 10.66
CA ARG A 127 5.58 -11.01 12.01
C ARG A 127 4.35 -11.94 11.99
N VAL A 128 3.49 -11.83 10.98
CA VAL A 128 2.34 -12.72 10.83
C VAL A 128 2.82 -14.16 10.60
N LEU A 129 3.82 -14.37 9.76
CA LEU A 129 4.36 -15.68 9.46
C LEU A 129 5.12 -16.31 10.64
N ALA A 130 5.73 -15.50 11.50
CA ALA A 130 6.33 -15.99 12.75
C ALA A 130 5.28 -16.65 13.66
N SER A 131 4.03 -16.17 13.65
CA SER A 131 2.94 -16.78 14.42
C SER A 131 2.47 -18.14 13.90
N VAL A 132 2.92 -18.53 12.69
CA VAL A 132 2.70 -19.86 12.09
C VAL A 132 4.03 -20.64 11.90
N GLY A 133 5.07 -20.28 12.65
CA GLY A 133 6.29 -21.06 12.78
C GLY A 133 7.36 -20.84 11.71
N TYR A 134 7.31 -19.74 10.94
CA TYR A 134 8.38 -19.35 10.01
C TYR A 134 9.33 -18.35 10.66
N GLU A 135 10.63 -18.56 10.54
CA GLU A 135 11.66 -17.70 11.11
C GLU A 135 12.79 -17.42 10.11
N GLY A 136 13.57 -16.37 10.36
CA GLY A 136 14.75 -16.02 9.57
C GLY A 136 14.45 -15.85 8.08
N ASP A 137 15.36 -16.34 7.23
CA ASP A 137 15.26 -16.21 5.77
C ASP A 137 14.04 -16.96 5.20
N GLU A 138 13.62 -18.06 5.84
CA GLU A 138 12.43 -18.81 5.43
C GLU A 138 11.17 -17.94 5.55
N ALA A 139 11.03 -17.17 6.62
CA ALA A 139 9.91 -16.24 6.78
C ALA A 139 9.89 -15.17 5.66
N VAL A 140 11.04 -14.67 5.23
CA VAL A 140 11.15 -13.72 4.11
C VAL A 140 10.76 -14.38 2.79
N HIS A 141 11.18 -15.62 2.53
CA HIS A 141 10.79 -16.34 1.32
C HIS A 141 9.28 -16.56 1.25
N VAL A 142 8.68 -17.00 2.36
CA VAL A 142 7.23 -17.22 2.43
C VAL A 142 6.46 -15.90 2.38
N ALA A 143 6.97 -14.82 2.99
CA ALA A 143 6.39 -13.48 2.89
C ALA A 143 6.31 -13.01 1.42
N ARG A 144 7.37 -13.22 0.65
CA ARG A 144 7.38 -12.91 -0.79
C ARG A 144 6.35 -13.74 -1.56
N LEU A 145 6.24 -15.04 -1.27
CA LEU A 145 5.26 -15.92 -1.90
C LEU A 145 3.82 -15.45 -1.60
N VAL A 146 3.48 -15.26 -0.32
CA VAL A 146 2.15 -14.84 0.12
C VAL A 146 1.80 -13.47 -0.47
N ARG A 147 2.72 -12.49 -0.36
CA ARG A 147 2.50 -11.15 -0.92
C ARG A 147 2.32 -11.19 -2.44
N SER A 148 3.14 -11.96 -3.16
CA SER A 148 3.03 -12.08 -4.62
C SER A 148 1.71 -12.69 -5.05
N ALA A 149 1.19 -13.69 -4.34
CA ALA A 149 -0.09 -14.32 -4.64
C ALA A 149 -1.25 -13.33 -4.43
N ILE A 150 -1.28 -12.62 -3.29
CA ILE A 150 -2.32 -11.62 -2.99
C ILE A 150 -2.22 -10.46 -3.98
N HIS A 151 -1.01 -9.92 -4.20
CA HIS A 151 -0.77 -8.83 -5.14
C HIS A 151 -1.20 -9.18 -6.56
N GLY A 152 -0.86 -10.38 -7.03
CA GLY A 152 -1.25 -10.85 -8.35
C GLY A 152 -2.77 -10.89 -8.52
N PHE A 153 -3.51 -11.43 -7.55
CA PHE A 153 -4.98 -11.43 -7.56
C PHE A 153 -5.52 -9.99 -7.63
N VAL A 154 -5.10 -9.15 -6.70
CA VAL A 154 -5.56 -7.75 -6.57
C VAL A 154 -5.25 -6.94 -7.83
N SER A 155 -4.06 -7.12 -8.41
CA SER A 155 -3.67 -6.41 -9.63
C SER A 155 -4.50 -6.83 -10.84
N LEU A 156 -4.78 -8.13 -11.01
CA LEU A 156 -5.64 -8.64 -12.08
C LEU A 156 -7.08 -8.17 -11.91
N GLU A 157 -7.57 -8.12 -10.68
CA GLU A 157 -8.90 -7.59 -10.35
C GLU A 157 -9.00 -6.10 -10.69
N ALA A 158 -8.02 -5.29 -10.28
CA ALA A 158 -8.00 -3.85 -10.48
C ALA A 158 -8.02 -3.43 -11.96
N ILE A 159 -7.34 -4.17 -12.82
CA ILE A 159 -7.33 -3.89 -14.27
C ILE A 159 -8.49 -4.58 -15.04
N GLY A 160 -9.42 -5.24 -14.32
CA GLY A 160 -10.55 -5.93 -14.96
C GLY A 160 -10.16 -7.17 -15.78
N ALA A 161 -8.97 -7.77 -15.54
CA ALA A 161 -8.51 -8.94 -16.30
C ALA A 161 -9.21 -10.24 -15.93
N MET A 162 -10.00 -10.26 -14.85
CA MET A 162 -10.82 -11.41 -14.45
C MET A 162 -12.19 -11.33 -15.14
N THR A 163 -12.25 -11.78 -16.40
CA THR A 163 -13.42 -11.62 -17.29
C THR A 163 -14.42 -12.75 -17.21
N SER A 164 -14.17 -13.84 -16.46
CA SER A 164 -15.10 -14.94 -16.26
C SER A 164 -16.31 -14.49 -15.41
N ASP A 165 -17.49 -15.09 -15.67
CA ASP A 165 -18.71 -14.88 -14.88
C ASP A 165 -18.66 -15.53 -13.48
N VAL A 166 -17.54 -16.20 -13.14
CA VAL A 166 -17.32 -16.79 -11.82
C VAL A 166 -17.09 -15.67 -10.79
N ASP A 167 -17.74 -15.84 -9.63
CA ASP A 167 -17.66 -14.83 -8.54
C ASP A 167 -16.25 -14.63 -8.02
N ARG A 168 -15.79 -13.37 -8.06
CA ARG A 168 -14.44 -12.97 -7.65
C ARG A 168 -14.23 -13.05 -6.12
N GLU A 169 -15.29 -12.83 -5.33
CA GLU A 169 -15.22 -12.97 -3.87
C GLU A 169 -14.95 -14.43 -3.49
N THR A 170 -15.65 -15.35 -4.13
CA THR A 170 -15.41 -16.79 -3.97
C THR A 170 -13.99 -17.15 -4.38
N SER A 171 -13.49 -16.63 -5.52
CA SER A 171 -12.13 -16.88 -5.98
C SER A 171 -11.06 -16.35 -5.01
N PHE A 172 -11.29 -15.17 -4.43
CA PHE A 172 -10.41 -14.62 -3.41
C PHE A 172 -10.42 -15.44 -2.12
N THR A 173 -11.58 -15.93 -1.72
CA THR A 173 -11.73 -16.84 -0.57
C THR A 173 -10.93 -18.12 -0.79
N TYR A 174 -11.00 -18.73 -1.99
CA TYR A 174 -10.15 -19.88 -2.33
C TYR A 174 -8.66 -19.58 -2.23
N LEU A 175 -8.21 -18.40 -2.71
CA LEU A 175 -6.81 -17.99 -2.57
C LEU A 175 -6.39 -17.94 -1.10
N ILE A 176 -7.19 -17.27 -0.26
CA ILE A 176 -6.90 -17.13 1.17
C ILE A 176 -6.87 -18.50 1.87
N ASP A 177 -7.84 -19.36 1.58
CA ASP A 177 -7.95 -20.69 2.17
C ASP A 177 -6.76 -21.57 1.77
N PHE A 178 -6.36 -21.51 0.49
CA PHE A 178 -5.17 -22.20 0.01
C PHE A 178 -3.91 -21.71 0.73
N LEU A 179 -3.70 -20.39 0.82
CA LEU A 179 -2.56 -19.83 1.52
C LEU A 179 -2.55 -20.26 3.00
N ALA A 180 -3.69 -20.09 3.69
CA ALA A 180 -3.79 -20.42 5.11
C ALA A 180 -3.56 -21.92 5.39
N SER A 181 -4.05 -22.82 4.52
CA SER A 181 -3.88 -24.26 4.68
C SER A 181 -2.51 -24.80 4.25
N SER A 182 -1.78 -24.05 3.40
CA SER A 182 -0.45 -24.44 2.91
C SER A 182 0.68 -24.01 3.84
N LEU A 183 0.39 -23.16 4.83
CA LEU A 183 1.37 -22.71 5.83
C LEU A 183 1.50 -23.76 6.95
N LYS A 184 2.67 -23.74 7.62
CA LYS A 184 2.92 -24.56 8.81
C LYS A 184 1.85 -24.24 9.88
N VAL A 185 1.32 -25.26 10.53
CA VAL A 185 0.39 -25.17 11.68
C VAL A 185 1.12 -25.64 12.92
#